data_3d6d17b1da462f9d5fd891beaa79687d
#
_entry.id   3d6d17b1da462f9d5fd891beaa79687d
#
_cell.length_a   1.000
_cell.length_b   1.000
_cell.length_c   1.000
_cell.angle_alpha   90.00
_cell.angle_beta   90.00
_cell.angle_gamma   90.00
#
_symmetry.space_group_name_H-M   'P 1'
#
loop_
_entity.id
_entity.type
_entity.pdbx_description
1 polymer ?
#
loop_
_entity_poly.entity_id
_entity_poly.type
_entity_poly.pdbx_seq_one_letter_code
_entity_poly.pdbx_strand_id
1 'polypeptide(L)'
;MSYMMTSTSPKCHLLSESGLRVGHLNVYHLLNKVPGISSFLNNEHPCMHLLGLSETRLDYRMSDESIAIPQYLTFRRDAIKQGETGLAIYIHSSIQSITTRRADLEWQSVESLFVEIRLPPRHGMMNS
;
A
#
# COMPACT_ATOMS: atom_id res chain seq x y z
N MET A 1 -25.36 6.88 -17.09
CA MET A 1 -24.89 7.19 -17.19
C MET A 1 -23.80 7.24 -17.24
N SER A 2 -23.51 7.20 -17.32
CA SER A 2 -22.54 7.31 -17.50
C SER A 2 -21.63 7.87 -17.09
N TYR A 3 -21.62 8.04 -17.00
CA TYR A 3 -20.92 8.69 -16.66
C TYR A 3 -20.05 8.72 -16.22
N MET A 4 -20.18 8.45 -16.11
CA MET A 4 -19.66 8.49 -15.68
C MET A 4 -18.84 8.57 -15.20
N MET A 5 -18.85 8.51 -15.05
CA MET A 5 -18.21 8.65 -14.72
C MET A 5 -17.21 8.62 -14.57
N THR A 6 -17.25 8.12 -14.34
CA THR A 6 -16.13 7.77 -14.64
C THR A 6 -14.90 8.56 -14.58
N SER A 7 -14.41 8.82 -15.28
CA SER A 7 -13.27 9.71 -15.36
C SER A 7 -13.26 10.74 -14.29
N THR A 8 -14.23 10.73 -13.51
CA THR A 8 -14.38 11.70 -12.47
C THR A 8 -13.84 11.24 -11.15
N SER A 9 -13.07 10.16 -11.13
CA SER A 9 -12.43 9.75 -9.92
C SER A 9 -11.65 10.92 -9.35
N PRO A 10 -11.75 11.19 -8.08
CA PRO A 10 -10.93 12.25 -7.47
C PRO A 10 -9.46 11.93 -7.70
N LYS A 11 -8.71 12.94 -8.01
CA LYS A 11 -7.27 12.77 -8.09
C LYS A 11 -6.71 12.70 -6.69
N CYS A 12 -5.80 11.77 -6.49
CA CYS A 12 -5.14 11.64 -5.20
C CYS A 12 -3.89 12.49 -5.24
N HIS A 13 -4.03 13.73 -4.87
CA HIS A 13 -2.89 14.61 -4.83
C HIS A 13 -2.08 14.35 -3.59
N LEU A 14 -0.80 14.12 -3.77
CA LEU A 14 0.12 14.05 -2.67
C LEU A 14 0.13 15.39 -1.97
N LEU A 15 0.08 15.39 -0.66
CA LEU A 15 0.11 16.60 0.14
C LEU A 15 -1.07 17.53 -0.12
N SER A 16 -2.21 16.94 -0.46
CA SER A 16 -3.43 17.72 -0.45
C SER A 16 -3.69 18.17 0.98
N GLU A 17 -4.67 19.03 1.15
CA GLU A 17 -4.99 19.55 2.48
C GLU A 17 -5.26 18.45 3.49
N SER A 18 -5.75 17.33 3.05
CA SER A 18 -6.08 16.24 3.97
C SER A 18 -4.88 15.38 4.34
N GLY A 19 -3.71 15.63 3.75
CA GLY A 19 -2.52 14.94 4.15
C GLY A 19 -2.44 13.50 3.64
N LEU A 20 -1.57 12.73 4.24
CA LEU A 20 -1.33 11.34 3.85
C LEU A 20 -2.36 10.43 4.51
N ARG A 21 -2.95 9.56 3.73
CA ARG A 21 -3.95 8.61 4.23
C ARG A 21 -3.36 7.22 4.29
N VAL A 22 -3.32 6.66 5.49
CA VAL A 22 -2.67 5.38 5.77
C VAL A 22 -3.66 4.50 6.51
N GLY A 23 -3.70 3.24 6.16
CA GLY A 23 -4.55 2.28 6.83
C GLY A 23 -3.86 0.94 7.04
N HIS A 24 -4.53 0.06 7.78
CA HIS A 24 -4.04 -1.29 8.02
C HIS A 24 -5.20 -2.25 8.13
N LEU A 25 -5.03 -3.42 7.53
CA LEU A 25 -6.00 -4.51 7.62
C LEU A 25 -5.28 -5.80 7.99
N ASN A 26 -5.88 -6.57 8.89
CA ASN A 26 -5.48 -7.96 9.10
C ASN A 26 -6.35 -8.79 8.16
N VAL A 27 -5.73 -9.34 7.11
CA VAL A 27 -6.53 -9.93 6.03
C VAL A 27 -6.72 -11.44 6.16
N TYR A 28 -5.95 -12.08 7.02
CA TYR A 28 -5.99 -13.51 7.27
C TYR A 28 -5.58 -14.36 6.06
N HIS A 29 -5.93 -14.04 4.87
CA HIS A 29 -5.46 -14.65 3.62
C HIS A 29 -5.63 -13.61 2.55
N LEU A 30 -4.53 -13.06 2.06
CA LEU A 30 -4.61 -11.97 1.08
C LEU A 30 -5.17 -12.45 -0.26
N LEU A 31 -4.72 -13.62 -0.72
CA LEU A 31 -4.99 -14.02 -2.09
C LEU A 31 -6.47 -14.01 -2.43
N ASN A 32 -7.31 -14.50 -1.54
CA ASN A 32 -8.75 -14.53 -1.80
C ASN A 32 -9.48 -13.25 -1.38
N LYS A 33 -8.73 -12.26 -0.89
CA LYS A 33 -9.31 -10.97 -0.51
C LYS A 33 -9.00 -9.88 -1.53
N VAL A 34 -8.16 -10.17 -2.53
CA VAL A 34 -7.71 -9.15 -3.47
C VAL A 34 -8.86 -8.45 -4.18
N PRO A 35 -9.90 -9.14 -4.69
CA PRO A 35 -10.98 -8.42 -5.35
C PRO A 35 -11.68 -7.43 -4.42
N GLY A 36 -11.92 -7.81 -3.17
CA GLY A 36 -12.56 -6.90 -2.22
C GLY A 36 -11.68 -5.73 -1.86
N ILE A 37 -10.38 -5.97 -1.67
CA ILE A 37 -9.45 -4.88 -1.34
C ILE A 37 -9.32 -3.95 -2.54
N SER A 38 -9.26 -4.49 -3.75
CA SER A 38 -9.19 -3.68 -4.94
C SER A 38 -10.40 -2.77 -5.07
N SER A 39 -11.59 -3.29 -4.80
CA SER A 39 -12.80 -2.48 -4.83
C SER A 39 -12.75 -1.39 -3.75
N PHE A 40 -12.32 -1.76 -2.56
CA PHE A 40 -12.17 -0.79 -1.46
C PHE A 40 -11.25 0.36 -1.87
N LEU A 41 -10.08 0.03 -2.43
CA LEU A 41 -9.09 1.04 -2.75
C LEU A 41 -9.43 1.84 -4.00
N ASN A 42 -10.06 1.24 -5.00
CA ASN A 42 -10.27 1.90 -6.27
C ASN A 42 -11.66 2.51 -6.43
N ASN A 43 -12.63 2.02 -5.68
CA ASN A 43 -14.00 2.50 -5.83
C ASN A 43 -14.50 3.25 -4.60
N GLU A 44 -14.14 2.79 -3.41
CA GLU A 44 -14.71 3.37 -2.18
C GLU A 44 -13.79 4.41 -1.57
N HIS A 45 -12.48 4.18 -1.60
CA HIS A 45 -11.51 5.09 -1.00
C HIS A 45 -10.33 5.30 -1.95
N PRO A 46 -10.57 5.98 -3.08
CA PRO A 46 -9.55 6.04 -4.13
C PRO A 46 -8.33 6.88 -3.78
N CYS A 47 -8.34 7.55 -2.65
CA CYS A 47 -7.19 8.36 -2.23
C CYS A 47 -6.44 7.79 -1.04
N MET A 48 -6.57 6.50 -0.78
CA MET A 48 -5.74 5.86 0.24
C MET A 48 -4.32 5.75 -0.31
N HIS A 49 -3.37 6.36 0.37
CA HIS A 49 -1.99 6.38 -0.11
C HIS A 49 -1.24 5.10 0.22
N LEU A 50 -1.52 4.53 1.38
CA LEU A 50 -0.79 3.36 1.83
C LEU A 50 -1.72 2.45 2.61
N LEU A 51 -1.69 1.17 2.31
CA LEU A 51 -2.46 0.18 3.05
C LEU A 51 -1.54 -0.95 3.47
N GLY A 52 -1.34 -1.07 4.78
CA GLY A 52 -0.57 -2.18 5.34
C GLY A 52 -1.47 -3.38 5.60
N LEU A 53 -0.91 -4.56 5.41
CA LEU A 53 -1.65 -5.80 5.57
C LEU A 53 -0.86 -6.76 6.44
N SER A 54 -1.56 -7.45 7.33
CA SER A 54 -0.95 -8.52 8.12
C SER A 54 -1.68 -9.83 7.83
N GLU A 55 -1.00 -10.94 8.13
CA GLU A 55 -1.51 -12.29 7.91
C GLU A 55 -1.86 -12.53 6.45
N THR A 56 -0.95 -12.14 5.55
CA THR A 56 -1.17 -12.32 4.12
C THR A 56 -1.19 -13.78 3.73
N ARG A 57 -0.43 -14.62 4.43
CA ARG A 57 -0.29 -16.04 4.16
C ARG A 57 0.15 -16.34 2.74
N LEU A 58 0.95 -15.43 2.20
CA LEU A 58 1.57 -15.62 0.90
C LEU A 58 2.85 -16.41 1.07
N ASP A 59 3.22 -17.13 0.02
CA ASP A 59 4.51 -17.79 -0.03
C ASP A 59 5.10 -17.62 -1.43
N TYR A 60 6.32 -18.12 -1.61
CA TYR A 60 7.08 -17.87 -2.82
C TYR A 60 6.40 -18.38 -4.10
N ARG A 61 5.43 -19.29 -3.97
CA ARG A 61 4.72 -19.83 -5.13
C ARG A 61 3.67 -18.85 -5.67
N MET A 62 3.29 -17.86 -4.88
CA MET A 62 2.26 -16.90 -5.25
C MET A 62 2.93 -15.69 -5.86
N SER A 63 2.62 -15.40 -7.13
CA SER A 63 3.26 -14.33 -7.87
C SER A 63 2.75 -12.97 -7.43
N ASP A 64 3.53 -11.94 -7.76
CA ASP A 64 3.09 -10.57 -7.50
C ASP A 64 1.86 -10.23 -8.33
N GLU A 65 1.73 -10.80 -9.52
CA GLU A 65 0.56 -10.56 -10.36
C GLU A 65 -0.72 -11.06 -9.72
N SER A 66 -0.65 -12.12 -8.93
CA SER A 66 -1.84 -12.69 -8.31
C SER A 66 -2.46 -11.78 -7.26
N ILE A 67 -1.68 -10.84 -6.74
CA ILE A 67 -2.16 -9.90 -5.73
C ILE A 67 -2.11 -8.46 -6.20
N ALA A 68 -1.86 -8.24 -7.50
CA ALA A 68 -1.74 -6.88 -8.03
C ALA A 68 -3.08 -6.16 -7.96
N ILE A 69 -3.01 -4.88 -7.60
CA ILE A 69 -4.17 -4.00 -7.58
C ILE A 69 -3.84 -2.79 -8.44
N PRO A 70 -4.69 -2.42 -9.39
CA PRO A 70 -4.44 -1.27 -10.24
C PRO A 70 -4.14 -0.03 -9.40
N GLN A 71 -3.20 0.77 -9.85
CA GLN A 71 -2.76 2.02 -9.22
C GLN A 71 -1.95 1.82 -7.95
N TYR A 72 -1.60 0.60 -7.59
CA TYR A 72 -0.84 0.33 -6.38
C TYR A 72 0.37 -0.53 -6.68
N LEU A 73 1.49 -0.19 -6.05
CA LEU A 73 2.68 -1.00 -5.98
C LEU A 73 2.63 -1.81 -4.70
N THR A 74 3.15 -3.03 -4.73
CA THR A 74 3.12 -3.90 -3.57
C THR A 74 4.54 -4.17 -3.08
N PHE A 75 4.76 -3.99 -1.79
CA PHE A 75 5.89 -4.59 -1.08
C PHE A 75 5.36 -5.72 -0.24
N ARG A 76 6.08 -6.85 -0.23
CA ARG A 76 5.64 -8.02 0.53
C ARG A 76 6.80 -8.62 1.29
N ARG A 77 6.50 -9.17 2.43
CA ARG A 77 7.41 -10.01 3.18
C ARG A 77 6.66 -11.26 3.61
N ASP A 78 6.91 -12.35 2.89
CA ASP A 78 6.25 -13.61 3.20
C ASP A 78 6.84 -14.20 4.46
N ALA A 79 6.10 -15.11 5.08
CA ALA A 79 6.57 -15.80 6.27
C ALA A 79 7.85 -16.57 5.95
N ILE A 80 8.87 -16.40 6.80
CA ILE A 80 10.15 -17.06 6.62
C ILE A 80 10.29 -18.23 7.58
N LYS A 81 9.74 -18.08 8.77
CA LYS A 81 9.89 -19.08 9.81
C LYS A 81 8.56 -19.33 10.48
N GLN A 82 8.53 -20.41 11.25
CA GLN A 82 7.32 -20.83 11.94
C GLN A 82 6.79 -19.70 12.82
N GLY A 83 5.49 -19.51 12.80
CA GLY A 83 4.83 -18.47 13.58
C GLY A 83 4.63 -17.17 12.83
N GLU A 84 5.33 -16.96 11.73
CA GLU A 84 5.10 -15.79 10.90
C GLU A 84 3.95 -16.05 9.94
N THR A 85 3.25 -14.98 9.58
CA THR A 85 2.05 -15.09 8.76
C THR A 85 2.10 -14.23 7.51
N GLY A 86 3.12 -13.39 7.35
CA GLY A 86 3.28 -12.58 6.16
C GLY A 86 2.74 -11.17 6.31
N LEU A 87 3.46 -10.23 5.70
CA LEU A 87 3.12 -8.81 5.70
C LEU A 87 3.15 -8.30 4.27
N ALA A 88 2.36 -7.28 3.99
CA ALA A 88 2.43 -6.59 2.72
C ALA A 88 2.01 -5.13 2.90
N ILE A 89 2.42 -4.30 1.94
CA ILE A 89 2.02 -2.90 1.90
C ILE A 89 1.69 -2.56 0.46
N TYR A 90 0.49 -2.02 0.23
CA TYR A 90 0.12 -1.44 -1.05
C TYR A 90 0.41 0.06 -0.99
N ILE A 91 1.12 0.56 -1.99
CA ILE A 91 1.52 1.96 -2.09
C ILE A 91 0.87 2.56 -3.32
N HIS A 92 0.10 3.63 -3.14
CA HIS A 92 -0.55 4.28 -4.28
C HIS A 92 0.49 4.87 -5.23
N SER A 93 0.20 4.84 -6.52
CA SER A 93 1.12 5.29 -7.54
C SER A 93 1.52 6.76 -7.37
N SER A 94 0.65 7.58 -6.76
CA SER A 94 0.95 9.00 -6.57
C SER A 94 2.13 9.26 -5.65
N ILE A 95 2.48 8.30 -4.78
CA ILE A 95 3.62 8.47 -3.88
C ILE A 95 4.72 7.44 -4.15
N GLN A 96 4.60 6.66 -5.23
CA GLN A 96 5.54 5.59 -5.49
C GLN A 96 6.98 6.12 -5.63
N SER A 97 7.15 7.26 -6.31
CA SER A 97 8.49 7.79 -6.58
C SER A 97 9.19 8.30 -5.33
N ILE A 98 8.46 8.57 -4.26
CA ILE A 98 9.03 9.07 -3.01
C ILE A 98 8.99 8.04 -1.89
N THR A 99 8.66 6.80 -2.21
CA THR A 99 8.52 5.74 -1.22
C THR A 99 9.58 4.67 -1.46
N THR A 100 10.28 4.30 -0.41
CA THR A 100 11.35 3.31 -0.47
C THR A 100 11.17 2.30 0.64
N ARG A 101 11.30 1.02 0.30
CA ARG A 101 11.34 -0.01 1.34
C ARG A 101 12.66 0.09 2.09
N ARG A 102 12.57 0.08 3.41
CA ARG A 102 13.74 0.15 4.27
C ARG A 102 14.04 -1.23 4.85
N ALA A 103 14.52 -2.10 3.98
CA ALA A 103 14.88 -3.45 4.41
C ALA A 103 15.96 -3.45 5.49
N ASP A 104 16.77 -2.40 5.52
CA ASP A 104 17.81 -2.25 6.53
C ASP A 104 17.25 -2.07 7.94
N LEU A 105 15.98 -1.68 8.07
CA LEU A 105 15.34 -1.54 9.37
C LEU A 105 14.59 -2.81 9.79
N GLU A 106 14.46 -3.78 8.90
CA GLU A 106 13.67 -4.98 9.19
C GLU A 106 14.47 -5.96 10.03
N TRP A 107 13.83 -6.54 11.00
CA TRP A 107 14.48 -7.44 11.95
C TRP A 107 14.20 -8.88 11.53
N GLN A 108 15.23 -9.72 11.61
CA GLN A 108 15.01 -11.14 11.33
C GLN A 108 14.24 -11.84 12.44
N SER A 109 14.37 -11.36 13.65
CA SER A 109 13.70 -11.98 14.80
C SER A 109 12.27 -11.50 15.00
N VAL A 110 11.87 -10.45 14.30
CA VAL A 110 10.53 -9.88 14.40
C VAL A 110 10.01 -9.67 12.99
N GLU A 111 8.83 -10.20 12.73
CA GLU A 111 8.21 -10.01 11.42
C GLU A 111 7.90 -8.53 11.23
N SER A 112 8.54 -7.91 10.25
CA SER A 112 8.45 -6.46 10.08
C SER A 112 8.63 -6.08 8.61
N LEU A 113 8.06 -4.96 8.24
CA LEU A 113 8.15 -4.42 6.89
C LEU A 113 8.09 -2.90 7.02
N PHE A 114 9.14 -2.23 6.60
CA PHE A 114 9.28 -0.79 6.77
C PHE A 114 9.36 -0.09 5.44
N VAL A 115 8.65 1.02 5.31
CA VAL A 115 8.81 1.92 4.18
C VAL A 115 9.05 3.32 4.68
N GLU A 116 9.78 4.09 3.90
CA GLU A 116 10.03 5.49 4.15
C GLU A 116 9.38 6.29 3.02
N ILE A 117 8.62 7.31 3.39
CA ILE A 117 8.00 8.22 2.44
C ILE A 117 8.66 9.57 2.61
N ARG A 118 9.31 10.06 1.55
CA ARG A 118 9.98 11.35 1.60
C ARG A 118 9.04 12.40 1.04
N LEU A 119 8.39 13.10 1.95
CA LEU A 119 7.46 14.14 1.55
C LEU A 119 8.23 15.34 1.02
N PRO A 120 7.77 15.95 -0.08
CA PRO A 120 8.40 17.16 -0.56
C PRO A 120 8.18 18.30 0.43
N PRO A 121 9.01 19.34 0.41
CA PRO A 121 8.82 20.49 1.29
C PRO A 121 7.46 21.12 1.03
N ARG A 122 6.82 21.58 2.10
CA ARG A 122 5.57 22.28 1.94
C ARG A 122 5.85 23.63 1.29
N HIS A 123 4.89 24.04 0.46
CA HIS A 123 5.00 25.31 -0.21
C HIS A 123 5.19 26.43 0.83
N GLY A 124 6.20 27.27 0.64
CA GLY A 124 6.48 28.35 1.55
C GLY A 124 7.36 27.99 2.72
N MET A 125 7.79 26.73 2.82
CA MET A 125 8.62 26.28 3.94
C MET A 125 9.97 25.77 3.52
N MET A 126 10.28 25.82 2.26
CA MET A 126 11.42 25.11 1.77
C MET A 126 12.73 25.71 2.18
N ASN A 127 12.79 26.92 2.59
CA ASN A 127 14.06 27.49 2.98
C ASN A 127 14.18 27.67 4.46
N SER A 128 13.44 26.98 5.19
CA SER A 128 13.57 27.03 6.63
C SER A 128 14.79 26.30 7.07
#